data_9c3966eb84bd5df1104ba9c0b57785ab
#
_entry.id   9c3966eb84bd5df1104ba9c0b57785ab
#
_cell.length_a   1.000
_cell.length_b   1.000
_cell.length_c   1.000
_cell.angle_alpha   90.00
_cell.angle_beta   90.00
_cell.angle_gamma   90.00
#
_symmetry.space_group_name_H-M   'P 1'
#
loop_
_entity.id
_entity.type
_entity.pdbx_description
1 polymer ?
#
loop_
_entity_poly.entity_id
_entity_poly.type
_entity_poly.pdbx_seq_one_letter_code
_entity_poly.pdbx_strand_id
1 'polypeptide(L)'
;PSRIKIMQVLPIVLAMVLGAYVAVWPPVRFTNMGMPDFASRMSVLLFFSLLIERTVEIFLSIWRSEESNRLQGAVKRLMKEDTPHAKQEFDSAHNKLIQFRAETIQWAMPLGLAMGLLISACGVRALSQFVEPASIGPLVGSQRWWFNVMDIIFTGALLAGGADPIHKILDLYRKVIESSASVAAGTSQK
;
A
#
# COMPACT_ATOMS: atom_id res chain seq x y z
N PRO A 1 15.92 11.49 -29.91
CA PRO A 1 15.87 12.17 -28.58
C PRO A 1 14.48 12.74 -28.26
N SER A 2 13.62 13.00 -29.26
CA SER A 2 12.27 13.59 -29.06
C SER A 2 11.22 12.65 -28.43
N ARG A 3 11.29 11.36 -28.72
CA ARG A 3 10.27 10.39 -28.22
C ARG A 3 10.32 10.17 -26.70
N ILE A 4 11.51 10.23 -26.10
CA ILE A 4 11.67 10.06 -24.65
C ILE A 4 11.04 11.23 -23.90
N LYS A 5 11.19 12.46 -24.41
CA LYS A 5 10.57 13.66 -23.79
C LYS A 5 9.05 13.64 -23.87
N ILE A 6 8.46 13.12 -24.95
CA ILE A 6 7.00 13.01 -25.09
C ILE A 6 6.43 11.99 -24.10
N MET A 7 7.10 10.84 -23.92
CA MET A 7 6.66 9.84 -22.92
C MET A 7 6.71 10.33 -21.47
N GLN A 8 7.62 11.28 -21.16
CA GLN A 8 7.71 11.85 -19.82
C GLN A 8 6.70 12.98 -19.59
N VAL A 9 6.36 13.73 -20.65
CA VAL A 9 5.43 14.88 -20.55
C VAL A 9 3.96 14.43 -20.63
N LEU A 10 3.67 13.35 -21.35
CA LEU A 10 2.31 12.85 -21.56
C LEU A 10 1.55 12.57 -20.24
N PRO A 11 2.12 11.87 -19.24
CA PRO A 11 1.42 11.63 -17.98
C PRO A 11 1.18 12.92 -17.18
N ILE A 12 2.07 13.90 -17.27
CA ILE A 12 1.91 15.20 -16.60
C ILE A 12 0.76 15.98 -17.24
N VAL A 13 0.73 16.06 -18.56
CA VAL A 13 -0.37 16.73 -19.28
C VAL A 13 -1.70 16.04 -19.03
N LEU A 14 -1.71 14.70 -19.05
CA LEU A 14 -2.91 13.93 -18.75
C LEU A 14 -3.40 14.19 -17.32
N ALA A 15 -2.50 14.22 -16.35
CA ALA A 15 -2.83 14.55 -14.96
C ALA A 15 -3.38 15.98 -14.80
N MET A 16 -2.81 16.96 -15.54
CA MET A 16 -3.31 18.34 -15.52
C MET A 16 -4.71 18.46 -16.14
N VAL A 17 -4.96 17.80 -17.26
CA VAL A 17 -6.28 17.78 -17.91
C VAL A 17 -7.32 17.10 -17.03
N LEU A 18 -6.96 15.97 -16.42
CA LEU A 18 -7.82 15.25 -15.47
C LEU A 18 -8.10 16.12 -14.23
N GLY A 19 -7.09 16.79 -13.70
CA GLY A 19 -7.23 17.73 -12.58
C GLY A 19 -8.14 18.89 -12.89
N ALA A 20 -8.01 19.51 -14.07
CA ALA A 20 -8.89 20.59 -14.54
C ALA A 20 -10.34 20.11 -14.72
N TYR A 21 -10.55 18.90 -15.22
CA TYR A 21 -11.88 18.30 -15.36
C TYR A 21 -12.53 18.06 -13.99
N VAL A 22 -11.76 17.55 -13.02
CA VAL A 22 -12.25 17.29 -11.65
C VAL A 22 -12.50 18.60 -10.88
N ALA A 23 -11.76 19.66 -11.16
CA ALA A 23 -11.90 20.96 -10.47
C ALA A 23 -13.27 21.62 -10.70
N VAL A 24 -14.01 21.24 -11.75
CA VAL A 24 -15.38 21.72 -12.02
C VAL A 24 -16.42 21.05 -11.11
N TRP A 25 -16.06 19.97 -10.45
CA TRP A 25 -16.98 19.21 -9.59
C TRP A 25 -17.17 19.84 -8.22
N PRO A 26 -18.34 19.69 -7.60
CA PRO A 26 -18.55 20.20 -6.25
C PRO A 26 -17.54 19.54 -5.29
N PRO A 27 -16.95 20.34 -4.37
CA PRO A 27 -15.93 19.86 -3.46
C PRO A 27 -16.51 18.84 -2.47
N VAL A 28 -15.80 17.74 -2.29
CA VAL A 28 -16.09 16.74 -1.26
C VAL A 28 -15.57 17.28 0.08
N ARG A 29 -16.41 17.27 1.11
CA ARG A 29 -16.05 17.74 2.44
C ARG A 29 -15.56 16.56 3.29
N PHE A 30 -14.46 16.77 3.99
CA PHE A 30 -13.97 15.80 4.96
C PHE A 30 -14.66 15.98 6.31
N THR A 31 -14.95 14.86 6.97
CA THR A 31 -15.52 14.86 8.33
C THR A 31 -14.48 15.39 9.31
N ASN A 32 -14.87 16.34 10.16
CA ASN A 32 -14.01 16.77 11.26
C ASN A 32 -14.03 15.67 12.34
N MET A 33 -12.91 14.96 12.46
CA MET A 33 -12.78 13.80 13.37
C MET A 33 -11.73 14.07 14.44
N GLY A 34 -12.06 13.65 15.67
CA GLY A 34 -11.08 13.56 16.74
C GLY A 34 -10.10 12.38 16.55
N MET A 35 -8.99 12.39 17.29
CA MET A 35 -8.01 11.31 17.26
C MET A 35 -8.59 9.91 17.54
N PRO A 36 -9.53 9.74 18.52
CA PRO A 36 -10.11 8.44 18.81
C PRO A 36 -10.91 7.87 17.61
N ASP A 37 -11.70 8.69 16.93
CA ASP A 37 -12.51 8.26 15.78
C ASP A 37 -11.63 7.91 14.60
N PHE A 38 -10.59 8.71 14.34
CA PHE A 38 -9.59 8.43 13.31
C PHE A 38 -8.88 7.11 13.57
N ALA A 39 -8.37 6.90 14.80
CA ALA A 39 -7.67 5.68 15.18
C ALA A 39 -8.59 4.44 15.10
N SER A 40 -9.86 4.57 15.49
CA SER A 40 -10.84 3.49 15.38
C SER A 40 -11.06 3.07 13.93
N ARG A 41 -11.21 4.02 12.99
CA ARG A 41 -11.37 3.74 11.56
C ARG A 41 -10.10 3.14 10.95
N MET A 42 -8.93 3.64 11.34
CA MET A 42 -7.64 3.11 10.90
C MET A 42 -7.38 1.69 11.42
N SER A 43 -7.89 1.34 12.62
CA SER A 43 -7.71 0.00 13.19
C SER A 43 -8.38 -1.08 12.37
N VAL A 44 -9.54 -0.78 11.76
CA VAL A 44 -10.23 -1.70 10.84
C VAL A 44 -9.39 -1.96 9.59
N LEU A 45 -8.82 -0.91 9.00
CA LEU A 45 -7.93 -1.04 7.83
C LEU A 45 -6.65 -1.79 8.19
N LEU A 46 -6.09 -1.53 9.37
CA LEU A 46 -4.92 -2.25 9.89
C LEU A 46 -5.22 -3.75 10.04
N PHE A 47 -6.36 -4.11 10.60
CA PHE A 47 -6.79 -5.51 10.73
C PHE A 47 -6.84 -6.21 9.37
N PHE A 48 -7.52 -5.62 8.38
CA PHE A 48 -7.58 -6.21 7.04
C PHE A 48 -6.21 -6.24 6.35
N SER A 49 -5.37 -5.24 6.55
CA SER A 49 -4.01 -5.22 6.00
C SER A 49 -3.16 -6.37 6.56
N LEU A 50 -3.20 -6.60 7.88
CA LEU A 50 -2.52 -7.74 8.52
C LEU A 50 -3.09 -9.08 8.03
N LEU A 51 -4.40 -9.18 7.82
CA LEU A 51 -5.03 -10.39 7.30
C LEU A 51 -4.55 -10.70 5.87
N ILE A 52 -4.48 -9.68 5.00
CA ILE A 52 -3.95 -9.83 3.64
C ILE A 52 -2.49 -10.25 3.68
N GLU A 53 -1.67 -9.59 4.49
CA GLU A 53 -0.24 -9.91 4.64
C GLU A 53 -0.04 -11.38 5.02
N ARG A 54 -0.77 -11.86 6.02
CA ARG A 54 -0.73 -13.27 6.44
C ARG A 54 -1.26 -14.22 5.39
N THR A 55 -2.31 -13.87 4.69
CA THR A 55 -2.87 -14.69 3.62
C THR A 55 -1.87 -14.84 2.47
N VAL A 56 -1.25 -13.74 2.04
CA VAL A 56 -0.23 -13.74 0.98
C VAL A 56 0.99 -14.54 1.41
N GLU A 57 1.46 -14.38 2.66
CA GLU A 57 2.58 -15.12 3.21
C GLU A 57 2.32 -16.64 3.21
N ILE A 58 1.15 -17.07 3.69
CA ILE A 58 0.75 -18.47 3.71
C ILE A 58 0.66 -19.02 2.28
N PHE A 59 0.02 -18.29 1.36
CA PHE A 59 -0.15 -18.71 -0.03
C PHE A 59 1.21 -18.89 -0.73
N LEU A 60 2.10 -17.91 -0.61
CA LEU A 60 3.44 -17.99 -1.17
C LEU A 60 4.29 -19.10 -0.52
N SER A 61 4.14 -19.30 0.79
CA SER A 61 4.82 -20.36 1.53
C SER A 61 4.43 -21.73 1.00
N ILE A 62 3.15 -22.01 0.81
CA ILE A 62 2.66 -23.28 0.29
C ILE A 62 3.18 -23.52 -1.14
N TRP A 63 3.09 -22.51 -1.98
CA TRP A 63 3.42 -22.64 -3.40
C TRP A 63 4.92 -22.75 -3.67
N ARG A 64 5.76 -22.10 -2.85
CA ARG A 64 7.21 -21.99 -3.09
C ARG A 64 8.08 -22.70 -2.03
N SER A 65 7.48 -23.37 -1.07
CA SER A 65 8.21 -23.99 0.04
C SER A 65 9.18 -25.09 -0.42
N GLU A 66 8.77 -25.91 -1.38
CA GLU A 66 9.57 -27.06 -1.84
C GLU A 66 10.88 -26.59 -2.50
N GLU A 67 10.80 -25.64 -3.43
CA GLU A 67 11.97 -25.08 -4.12
C GLU A 67 12.88 -24.30 -3.15
N SER A 68 12.30 -23.53 -2.25
CA SER A 68 13.03 -22.81 -1.20
C SER A 68 13.81 -23.77 -0.31
N ASN A 69 13.18 -24.85 0.15
CA ASN A 69 13.81 -25.85 1.00
C ASN A 69 14.93 -26.62 0.27
N ARG A 70 14.72 -26.91 -1.01
CA ARG A 70 15.73 -27.56 -1.86
C ARG A 70 16.97 -26.68 -2.01
N LEU A 71 16.80 -25.40 -2.35
CA LEU A 71 17.90 -24.44 -2.50
C LEU A 71 18.63 -24.19 -1.18
N GLN A 72 17.90 -24.03 -0.07
CA GLN A 72 18.51 -23.90 1.25
C GLN A 72 19.27 -25.16 1.68
N GLY A 73 18.74 -26.33 1.35
CA GLY A 73 19.40 -27.61 1.61
C GLY A 73 20.72 -27.74 0.84
N ALA A 74 20.74 -27.33 -0.43
CA ALA A 74 21.96 -27.31 -1.26
C ALA A 74 23.02 -26.37 -0.68
N VAL A 75 22.63 -25.13 -0.33
CA VAL A 75 23.55 -24.15 0.29
C VAL A 75 24.12 -24.69 1.61
N LYS A 76 23.30 -25.30 2.47
CA LYS A 76 23.76 -25.86 3.75
C LYS A 76 24.71 -27.06 3.58
N ARG A 77 24.53 -27.87 2.52
CA ARG A 77 25.44 -28.99 2.23
C ARG A 77 26.79 -28.47 1.78
N LEU A 78 26.81 -27.56 0.81
CA LEU A 78 28.02 -27.00 0.25
C LEU A 78 28.84 -26.19 1.27
N MET A 79 28.14 -25.58 2.24
CA MET A 79 28.80 -24.86 3.35
C MET A 79 29.63 -25.77 4.28
N LYS A 80 29.36 -27.10 4.30
CA LYS A 80 30.09 -28.07 5.11
C LYS A 80 31.28 -28.66 4.39
N GLU A 81 31.39 -28.49 3.06
CA GLU A 81 32.46 -29.03 2.25
C GLU A 81 33.55 -27.96 2.04
N ASP A 82 34.75 -28.16 2.55
CA ASP A 82 35.87 -27.20 2.43
C ASP A 82 36.80 -27.57 1.25
N THR A 83 36.19 -27.69 0.05
CA THR A 83 36.95 -27.92 -1.18
C THR A 83 36.86 -26.71 -2.08
N PRO A 84 37.90 -26.40 -2.92
CA PRO A 84 37.86 -25.26 -3.84
C PRO A 84 36.67 -25.34 -4.82
N HIS A 85 36.28 -26.53 -5.22
CA HIS A 85 35.13 -26.76 -6.09
C HIS A 85 33.80 -26.47 -5.37
N ALA A 86 33.69 -26.83 -4.10
CA ALA A 86 32.50 -26.57 -3.29
C ALA A 86 32.26 -25.06 -3.08
N LYS A 87 33.31 -24.24 -3.03
CA LYS A 87 33.16 -22.77 -2.93
C LYS A 87 32.49 -22.19 -4.17
N GLN A 88 32.87 -22.60 -5.36
CA GLN A 88 32.27 -22.12 -6.60
C GLN A 88 30.80 -22.57 -6.74
N GLU A 89 30.51 -23.82 -6.37
CA GLU A 89 29.14 -24.33 -6.33
C GLU A 89 28.29 -23.65 -5.26
N PHE A 90 28.86 -23.32 -4.11
CA PHE A 90 28.19 -22.57 -3.04
C PHE A 90 27.78 -21.18 -3.53
N ASP A 91 28.67 -20.41 -4.17
CA ASP A 91 28.36 -19.11 -4.70
C ASP A 91 27.23 -19.16 -5.74
N SER A 92 27.25 -20.18 -6.61
CA SER A 92 26.19 -20.41 -7.58
C SER A 92 24.84 -20.73 -6.90
N ALA A 93 24.84 -21.63 -5.91
CA ALA A 93 23.63 -22.02 -5.18
C ALA A 93 23.09 -20.87 -4.33
N HIS A 94 23.98 -20.08 -3.72
CA HIS A 94 23.62 -18.90 -2.94
C HIS A 94 22.99 -17.81 -3.81
N ASN A 95 23.57 -17.53 -4.97
CA ASN A 95 23.01 -16.57 -5.93
C ASN A 95 21.62 -17.00 -6.43
N LYS A 96 21.43 -18.29 -6.72
CA LYS A 96 20.12 -18.84 -7.08
C LYS A 96 19.09 -18.65 -5.96
N LEU A 97 19.49 -18.84 -4.71
CA LEU A 97 18.59 -18.63 -3.55
C LEU A 97 18.20 -17.17 -3.40
N ILE A 98 19.16 -16.24 -3.60
CA ILE A 98 18.88 -14.79 -3.59
C ILE A 98 17.91 -14.42 -4.70
N GLN A 99 18.17 -14.89 -5.93
CA GLN A 99 17.30 -14.64 -7.08
C GLN A 99 15.89 -15.18 -6.85
N PHE A 100 15.77 -16.40 -6.34
CA PHE A 100 14.49 -17.02 -6.01
C PHE A 100 13.70 -16.20 -4.96
N ARG A 101 14.39 -15.67 -3.94
CA ARG A 101 13.76 -14.78 -2.95
C ARG A 101 13.29 -13.46 -3.57
N ALA A 102 14.11 -12.85 -4.43
CA ALA A 102 13.74 -11.62 -5.14
C ALA A 102 12.50 -11.83 -6.04
N GLU A 103 12.43 -12.94 -6.76
CA GLU A 103 11.25 -13.31 -7.55
C GLU A 103 10.02 -13.53 -6.67
N THR A 104 10.18 -14.09 -5.47
CA THR A 104 9.06 -14.28 -4.52
C THR A 104 8.45 -12.94 -4.11
N ILE A 105 9.29 -11.94 -3.83
CA ILE A 105 8.84 -10.58 -3.49
C ILE A 105 8.11 -9.94 -4.67
N GLN A 106 8.56 -10.15 -5.90
CA GLN A 106 7.89 -9.64 -7.10
C GLN A 106 6.47 -10.20 -7.26
N TRP A 107 6.19 -11.43 -6.82
CA TRP A 107 4.86 -12.01 -6.83
C TRP A 107 4.00 -11.59 -5.64
N ALA A 108 4.61 -11.31 -4.50
CA ALA A 108 3.89 -10.90 -3.28
C ALA A 108 3.12 -9.58 -3.47
N MET A 109 3.74 -8.59 -4.13
CA MET A 109 3.12 -7.27 -4.35
C MET A 109 1.85 -7.32 -5.20
N PRO A 110 1.83 -7.91 -6.42
CA PRO A 110 0.61 -7.97 -7.22
C PRO A 110 -0.47 -8.84 -6.58
N LEU A 111 -0.09 -9.89 -5.86
CA LEU A 111 -1.05 -10.72 -5.13
C LEU A 111 -1.68 -9.94 -3.98
N GLY A 112 -0.88 -9.23 -3.18
CA GLY A 112 -1.36 -8.35 -2.12
C GLY A 112 -2.30 -7.26 -2.66
N LEU A 113 -1.93 -6.64 -3.80
CA LEU A 113 -2.75 -5.63 -4.45
C LEU A 113 -4.09 -6.22 -4.95
N ALA A 114 -4.07 -7.39 -5.56
CA ALA A 114 -5.29 -8.06 -6.02
C ALA A 114 -6.23 -8.36 -4.84
N MET A 115 -5.71 -8.89 -3.74
CA MET A 115 -6.47 -9.15 -2.51
C MET A 115 -7.00 -7.86 -1.88
N GLY A 116 -6.18 -6.82 -1.80
CA GLY A 116 -6.59 -5.51 -1.29
C GLY A 116 -7.71 -4.88 -2.11
N LEU A 117 -7.62 -4.94 -3.45
CA LEU A 117 -8.67 -4.47 -4.36
C LEU A 117 -9.97 -5.28 -4.21
N LEU A 118 -9.88 -6.61 -4.07
CA LEU A 118 -11.05 -7.46 -3.85
C LEU A 118 -11.76 -7.09 -2.55
N ILE A 119 -11.03 -6.96 -1.44
CA ILE A 119 -11.61 -6.59 -0.14
C ILE A 119 -12.20 -5.18 -0.20
N SER A 120 -11.52 -4.24 -0.87
CA SER A 120 -12.05 -2.90 -1.07
C SER A 120 -13.32 -2.90 -1.93
N ALA A 121 -13.38 -3.71 -2.98
CA ALA A 121 -14.58 -3.89 -3.81
C ALA A 121 -15.75 -4.51 -3.02
N CYS A 122 -15.47 -5.38 -2.05
CA CYS A 122 -16.47 -5.96 -1.14
C CYS A 122 -17.02 -4.95 -0.11
N GLY A 123 -16.50 -3.73 -0.05
CA GLY A 123 -17.06 -2.65 0.77
C GLY A 123 -16.17 -2.10 1.87
N VAL A 124 -14.96 -2.62 2.05
CA VAL A 124 -13.97 -1.99 2.94
C VAL A 124 -13.41 -0.76 2.23
N ARG A 125 -13.81 0.42 2.67
CA ARG A 125 -13.50 1.71 2.03
C ARG A 125 -12.75 2.60 2.99
N ALA A 126 -11.65 3.22 2.54
CA ALA A 126 -10.89 4.17 3.34
C ALA A 126 -11.41 5.60 3.15
N LEU A 127 -11.47 6.10 1.91
CA LEU A 127 -11.83 7.49 1.66
C LEU A 127 -13.26 7.82 2.10
N SER A 128 -14.23 6.95 1.84
CA SER A 128 -15.63 7.18 2.23
C SER A 128 -15.83 7.24 3.74
N GLN A 129 -14.93 6.67 4.53
CA GLN A 129 -14.97 6.80 5.99
C GLN A 129 -14.56 8.18 6.49
N PHE A 130 -13.75 8.92 5.71
CA PHE A 130 -13.25 10.25 6.05
C PHE A 130 -14.06 11.39 5.43
N VAL A 131 -14.96 11.06 4.54
CA VAL A 131 -15.80 12.03 3.83
C VAL A 131 -17.15 12.15 4.51
N GLU A 132 -17.64 13.38 4.60
CA GLU A 132 -18.97 13.68 5.14
C GLU A 132 -20.05 13.05 4.24
N PRO A 133 -20.94 12.18 4.77
CA PRO A 133 -21.96 11.48 3.97
C PRO A 133 -22.88 12.45 3.22
N ALA A 134 -23.17 13.61 3.81
CA ALA A 134 -23.97 14.66 3.18
C ALA A 134 -23.34 15.24 1.92
N SER A 135 -22.01 15.18 1.76
CA SER A 135 -21.32 15.67 0.57
C SER A 135 -21.27 14.64 -0.57
N ILE A 136 -21.46 13.35 -0.28
CA ILE A 136 -21.47 12.28 -1.27
C ILE A 136 -22.83 12.19 -1.98
N GLY A 137 -23.93 12.47 -1.28
CA GLY A 137 -25.29 12.41 -1.82
C GLY A 137 -25.53 13.26 -3.07
N PRO A 138 -25.11 14.53 -3.08
CA PRO A 138 -25.30 15.46 -4.20
C PRO A 138 -24.41 15.22 -5.42
N LEU A 139 -23.41 14.29 -5.33
CA LEU A 139 -22.51 14.03 -6.42
C LEU A 139 -23.27 13.54 -7.66
N VAL A 140 -22.95 14.13 -8.81
CA VAL A 140 -23.47 13.68 -10.11
C VAL A 140 -22.99 12.25 -10.39
N GLY A 141 -23.76 11.47 -11.16
CA GLY A 141 -23.50 10.03 -11.37
C GLY A 141 -22.06 9.71 -11.79
N SER A 142 -21.46 10.50 -12.69
CA SER A 142 -20.06 10.34 -13.12
C SER A 142 -19.06 10.63 -12.00
N GLN A 143 -19.28 11.70 -11.22
CA GLN A 143 -18.43 12.07 -10.09
C GLN A 143 -18.46 10.99 -8.99
N ARG A 144 -19.66 10.49 -8.67
CA ARG A 144 -19.84 9.41 -7.70
C ARG A 144 -19.15 8.13 -8.13
N TRP A 145 -19.24 7.79 -9.41
CA TRP A 145 -18.53 6.64 -9.96
C TRP A 145 -17.02 6.79 -9.82
N TRP A 146 -16.45 7.93 -10.21
CA TRP A 146 -15.02 8.21 -10.06
C TRP A 146 -14.57 8.19 -8.61
N PHE A 147 -15.34 8.79 -7.69
CA PHE A 147 -15.05 8.74 -6.27
C PHE A 147 -14.98 7.29 -5.77
N ASN A 148 -15.94 6.46 -6.13
CA ASN A 148 -15.94 5.05 -5.74
C ASN A 148 -14.74 4.28 -6.32
N VAL A 149 -14.38 4.51 -7.57
CA VAL A 149 -13.21 3.86 -8.20
C VAL A 149 -11.92 4.28 -7.49
N MET A 150 -11.75 5.58 -7.23
CA MET A 150 -10.59 6.07 -6.51
C MET A 150 -10.52 5.53 -5.08
N ASP A 151 -11.65 5.45 -4.38
CA ASP A 151 -11.70 4.86 -3.04
C ASP A 151 -11.31 3.37 -3.06
N ILE A 152 -11.77 2.59 -4.05
CA ILE A 152 -11.36 1.19 -4.22
C ILE A 152 -9.85 1.09 -4.45
N ILE A 153 -9.32 1.85 -5.39
CA ILE A 153 -7.89 1.79 -5.75
C ILE A 153 -7.03 2.23 -4.57
N PHE A 154 -7.36 3.37 -3.95
CA PHE A 154 -6.61 3.89 -2.82
C PHE A 154 -6.65 2.94 -1.62
N THR A 155 -7.83 2.46 -1.27
CA THR A 155 -8.01 1.50 -0.17
C THR A 155 -7.29 0.19 -0.46
N GLY A 156 -7.43 -0.34 -1.68
CA GLY A 156 -6.76 -1.57 -2.10
C GLY A 156 -5.23 -1.45 -2.04
N ALA A 157 -4.67 -0.33 -2.50
CA ALA A 157 -3.24 -0.05 -2.42
C ALA A 157 -2.76 0.11 -0.96
N LEU A 158 -3.54 0.79 -0.12
CA LEU A 158 -3.25 0.95 1.31
C LEU A 158 -3.22 -0.40 2.03
N LEU A 159 -4.21 -1.26 1.77
CA LEU A 159 -4.30 -2.60 2.33
C LEU A 159 -3.17 -3.52 1.84
N ALA A 160 -2.80 -3.42 0.56
CA ALA A 160 -1.73 -4.20 -0.05
C ALA A 160 -0.33 -3.81 0.47
N GLY A 161 -0.16 -2.55 0.88
CA GLY A 161 1.10 -2.04 1.44
C GLY A 161 1.46 -2.62 2.81
N GLY A 162 0.57 -3.40 3.42
CA GLY A 162 0.76 -3.96 4.75
C GLY A 162 0.45 -2.97 5.88
N ALA A 163 0.86 -3.31 7.09
CA ALA A 163 0.60 -2.50 8.27
C ALA A 163 1.44 -1.20 8.31
N ASP A 164 2.63 -1.19 7.72
CA ASP A 164 3.58 -0.06 7.79
C ASP A 164 3.01 1.28 7.27
N PRO A 165 2.34 1.37 6.11
CA PRO A 165 1.73 2.61 5.66
C PRO A 165 0.67 3.14 6.62
N ILE A 166 -0.12 2.24 7.22
CA ILE A 166 -1.18 2.62 8.16
C ILE A 166 -0.59 3.17 9.45
N HIS A 167 0.45 2.55 10.00
CA HIS A 167 1.18 3.07 11.15
C HIS A 167 1.78 4.45 10.89
N LYS A 168 2.39 4.66 9.73
CA LYS A 168 2.94 5.98 9.34
C LYS A 168 1.87 7.06 9.24
N ILE A 169 0.69 6.73 8.73
CA ILE A 169 -0.44 7.66 8.66
C ILE A 169 -0.93 8.01 10.07
N LEU A 170 -1.05 7.03 10.97
CA LEU A 170 -1.43 7.26 12.37
C LEU A 170 -0.43 8.17 13.08
N ASP A 171 0.86 7.92 12.92
CA ASP A 171 1.93 8.73 13.51
C ASP A 171 1.94 10.17 12.98
N LEU A 172 1.75 10.33 11.67
CA LEU A 172 1.65 11.64 11.04
C LEU A 172 0.44 12.43 11.58
N TYR A 173 -0.71 11.79 11.65
CA TYR A 173 -1.94 12.41 12.16
C TYR A 173 -1.79 12.83 13.62
N ARG A 174 -1.17 11.97 14.46
CA ARG A 174 -0.86 12.31 15.86
C ARG A 174 0.03 13.54 15.98
N LYS A 175 1.11 13.61 15.20
CA LYS A 175 2.02 14.77 15.17
C LYS A 175 1.31 16.06 14.75
N VAL A 176 0.41 16.00 13.77
CA VAL A 176 -0.37 17.16 13.33
C VAL A 176 -1.28 17.66 14.44
N ILE A 177 -1.97 16.77 15.17
CA ILE A 177 -2.82 17.17 16.30
C ILE A 177 -1.98 17.76 17.44
N GLU A 178 -0.87 17.12 17.80
CA GLU A 178 0.02 17.60 18.87
C GLU A 178 0.60 18.99 18.53
N SER A 179 1.00 19.21 17.27
CA SER A 179 1.48 20.54 16.82
C SER A 179 0.39 21.58 16.84
N SER A 180 -0.83 21.25 16.43
CA SER A 180 -1.96 22.16 16.46
C SER A 180 -2.35 22.56 17.90
N ALA A 181 -2.32 21.59 18.83
CA ALA A 181 -2.59 21.84 20.24
C ALA A 181 -1.53 22.74 20.90
N SER A 182 -0.25 22.59 20.55
CA SER A 182 0.84 23.42 21.07
C SER A 182 0.75 24.87 20.59
N VAL A 183 0.33 25.08 19.32
CA VAL A 183 0.11 26.43 18.76
C VAL A 183 -1.07 27.11 19.48
N ALA A 184 -2.17 26.38 19.71
CA ALA A 184 -3.33 26.92 20.44
C ALA A 184 -2.99 27.29 21.88
N ALA A 185 -2.19 26.50 22.58
CA ALA A 185 -1.74 26.79 23.94
C ALA A 185 -0.80 28.01 24.03
N GLY A 186 0.09 28.18 23.03
CA GLY A 186 0.99 29.33 22.94
C GLY A 186 0.29 30.66 22.64
N THR A 187 -0.88 30.64 22.01
CA THR A 187 -1.67 31.85 21.68
C THR A 187 -2.51 32.32 22.89
N SER A 188 -2.77 31.44 23.85
CA SER A 188 -3.54 31.79 25.08
C SER A 188 -2.72 32.45 26.18
N GLN A 189 -1.39 32.56 26.02
CA GLN A 189 -0.49 33.20 27.00
C GLN A 189 -0.03 34.61 26.61
N LYS A 190 -0.54 35.22 25.57
CA LYS A 190 -0.36 36.64 25.19
C LYS A 190 -1.63 37.42 25.41
#